data_772cbd5a3e7e48fe1f939a9533582b77
#
_entry.id   772cbd5a3e7e48fe1f939a9533582b77
#
_cell.length_a   1.000
_cell.length_b   1.000
_cell.length_c   1.000
_cell.angle_alpha   90.00
_cell.angle_beta   90.00
_cell.angle_gamma   90.00
#
_symmetry.space_group_name_H-M   'P 1'
#
loop_
_entity.id
_entity.type
_entity.pdbx_description
1 polymer ?
#
loop_
_entity_poly.entity_id
_entity_poly.type
_entity_poly.pdbx_seq_one_letter_code
_entity_poly.pdbx_strand_id
1 'polypeptide(L)'
;MKKILALLLILFHCAATASQVEIKGGVFTPLYGSAKKAVKVSSFSMDVTPVTNAEFLEFVNLHSEWSKSAVSPIFAETDYLRRWISPTELGPDALPDGPVVNVSWFAAKAYCASKGMRLPTVNEWEYVASRPIPGADVRKVILDWYSEPTPDVLPSVKSGYKSSNGIISLHGLIWEWTLDFNSAMVTGESRADGSLDKSFFCGAGSANAADKSDYAAFLRFGFRSSLKAKYTVNNLGFRCVK
;
A
#
# COMPACT_ATOMS: atom_id res chain seq x y z
N MET A 1 11.20 51.81 -33.93
CA MET A 1 10.20 51.01 -33.21
C MET A 1 10.64 49.56 -33.25
N LYS A 2 11.26 49.07 -32.16
CA LYS A 2 11.73 47.67 -32.05
C LYS A 2 10.64 46.85 -31.35
N LYS A 3 10.07 45.87 -32.08
CA LYS A 3 9.09 44.92 -31.53
C LYS A 3 9.87 43.85 -30.75
N ILE A 4 9.70 43.83 -29.42
CA ILE A 4 10.21 42.78 -28.57
C ILE A 4 9.19 41.62 -28.63
N LEU A 5 9.62 40.51 -29.23
CA LEU A 5 8.87 39.26 -29.28
C LEU A 5 9.15 38.50 -27.99
N ALA A 6 8.19 38.49 -27.06
CA ALA A 6 8.28 37.69 -25.84
C ALA A 6 8.00 36.24 -26.18
N LEU A 7 9.03 35.39 -26.11
CA LEU A 7 8.93 33.93 -26.26
C LEU A 7 8.43 33.34 -24.93
N LEU A 8 7.17 32.92 -24.89
CA LEU A 8 6.59 32.21 -23.74
C LEU A 8 7.15 30.77 -23.77
N LEU A 9 8.12 30.47 -22.89
CA LEU A 9 8.54 29.11 -22.64
C LEU A 9 7.47 28.42 -21.78
N ILE A 10 6.64 27.59 -22.42
CA ILE A 10 5.74 26.67 -21.71
C ILE A 10 6.60 25.51 -21.23
N LEU A 11 6.97 25.53 -19.93
CA LEU A 11 7.58 24.39 -19.25
C LEU A 11 6.52 23.30 -19.12
N PHE A 12 6.54 22.33 -20.02
CA PHE A 12 5.83 21.07 -19.83
C PHE A 12 6.50 20.33 -18.67
N HIS A 13 5.92 20.44 -17.48
CA HIS A 13 6.24 19.52 -16.40
C HIS A 13 5.70 18.12 -16.79
N CYS A 14 6.59 17.28 -17.27
CA CYS A 14 6.28 15.87 -17.49
C CYS A 14 6.18 15.25 -16.06
N ALA A 15 4.98 15.18 -15.53
CA ALA A 15 4.72 14.42 -14.30
C ALA A 15 5.16 12.98 -14.58
N ALA A 16 6.15 12.50 -13.84
CA ALA A 16 6.58 11.11 -13.90
C ALA A 16 5.44 10.24 -13.34
N THR A 17 4.59 9.74 -14.22
CA THR A 17 3.58 8.75 -13.83
C THR A 17 4.30 7.46 -13.45
N ALA A 18 3.96 6.89 -12.28
CA ALA A 18 4.44 5.57 -11.89
C ALA A 18 4.24 4.58 -13.04
N SER A 19 5.29 3.84 -13.39
CA SER A 19 5.18 2.82 -14.43
C SER A 19 4.25 1.71 -13.94
N GLN A 20 3.33 1.28 -14.80
CA GLN A 20 2.41 0.20 -14.51
C GLN A 20 2.78 -1.07 -15.26
N VAL A 21 2.41 -2.21 -14.70
CA VAL A 21 2.52 -3.52 -15.36
C VAL A 21 1.15 -4.18 -15.40
N GLU A 22 0.84 -4.79 -16.53
CA GLU A 22 -0.39 -5.60 -16.67
C GLU A 22 -0.24 -6.91 -15.92
N ILE A 23 -1.15 -7.17 -15.00
CA ILE A 23 -1.29 -8.42 -14.26
C ILE A 23 -2.37 -9.24 -14.95
N LYS A 24 -1.97 -10.33 -15.59
CA LYS A 24 -2.93 -11.29 -16.16
C LYS A 24 -3.73 -11.93 -15.03
N GLY A 25 -5.05 -11.88 -15.18
CA GLY A 25 -5.97 -12.52 -14.26
C GLY A 25 -5.78 -14.04 -14.19
N GLY A 26 -6.36 -14.64 -13.17
CA GLY A 26 -6.25 -16.08 -12.95
C GLY A 26 -7.02 -16.51 -11.70
N VAL A 27 -6.69 -17.70 -11.22
CA VAL A 27 -7.30 -18.29 -10.02
C VAL A 27 -6.21 -18.54 -9.00
N PHE A 28 -6.47 -18.22 -7.74
CA PHE A 28 -5.60 -18.57 -6.62
C PHE A 28 -6.45 -18.92 -5.39
N THR A 29 -5.87 -19.64 -4.46
CA THR A 29 -6.51 -19.96 -3.19
C THR A 29 -5.92 -19.07 -2.11
N PRO A 30 -6.71 -18.13 -1.54
CA PRO A 30 -6.24 -17.32 -0.42
C PRO A 30 -5.86 -18.21 0.76
N LEU A 31 -4.76 -17.86 1.43
CA LEU A 31 -4.30 -18.59 2.63
C LEU A 31 -5.20 -18.31 3.83
N TYR A 32 -5.90 -17.17 3.82
CA TYR A 32 -6.79 -16.71 4.89
C TYR A 32 -8.14 -16.24 4.34
N GLY A 33 -9.17 -16.32 5.17
CA GLY A 33 -10.53 -15.91 4.85
C GLY A 33 -11.54 -17.05 5.06
N SER A 34 -12.83 -16.72 5.03
CA SER A 34 -13.94 -17.62 5.33
C SER A 34 -14.11 -18.78 4.33
N ALA A 35 -13.46 -18.73 3.19
CA ALA A 35 -13.57 -19.76 2.18
C ALA A 35 -12.20 -20.24 1.76
N LYS A 36 -11.84 -21.46 2.13
CA LYS A 36 -10.79 -22.27 1.47
C LYS A 36 -11.12 -22.53 -0.02
N LYS A 37 -11.77 -21.55 -0.69
CA LYS A 37 -12.23 -21.66 -2.07
C LYS A 37 -11.31 -20.84 -2.96
N ALA A 38 -11.02 -21.39 -4.13
CA ALA A 38 -10.31 -20.70 -5.17
C ALA A 38 -11.06 -19.41 -5.58
N VAL A 39 -10.35 -18.28 -5.64
CA VAL A 39 -10.86 -16.98 -6.03
C VAL A 39 -10.37 -16.64 -7.43
N LYS A 40 -11.28 -16.17 -8.29
CA LYS A 40 -10.94 -15.66 -9.61
C LYS A 40 -10.59 -14.17 -9.49
N VAL A 41 -9.42 -13.80 -9.97
CA VAL A 41 -8.97 -12.40 -10.10
C VAL A 41 -8.98 -12.04 -11.57
N SER A 42 -9.65 -10.93 -11.93
CA SER A 42 -9.65 -10.39 -13.29
C SER A 42 -8.28 -9.79 -13.63
N SER A 43 -7.96 -9.59 -14.91
CA SER A 43 -6.77 -8.82 -15.30
C SER A 43 -6.92 -7.37 -14.88
N PHE A 44 -5.81 -6.75 -14.48
CA PHE A 44 -5.73 -5.34 -14.05
C PHE A 44 -4.29 -4.83 -14.25
N SER A 45 -4.11 -3.51 -14.21
CA SER A 45 -2.77 -2.92 -14.19
C SER A 45 -2.42 -2.49 -12.77
N MET A 46 -1.16 -2.68 -12.35
CA MET A 46 -0.67 -2.32 -11.01
C MET A 46 0.60 -1.46 -11.12
N ASP A 47 0.72 -0.46 -10.26
CA ASP A 47 1.95 0.32 -10.12
C ASP A 47 3.12 -0.61 -9.79
N VAL A 48 4.22 -0.45 -10.52
CA VAL A 48 5.43 -1.26 -10.33
C VAL A 48 6.01 -1.11 -8.93
N THR A 49 5.93 0.10 -8.37
CA THR A 49 6.45 0.45 -7.04
C THR A 49 5.34 1.01 -6.14
N PRO A 50 5.53 1.07 -4.83
CA PRO A 50 4.72 1.91 -3.97
C PRO A 50 4.79 3.38 -4.42
N VAL A 51 3.78 4.18 -4.06
CA VAL A 51 3.78 5.62 -4.29
C VAL A 51 4.87 6.28 -3.47
N THR A 52 5.63 7.17 -4.11
CA THR A 52 6.76 7.87 -3.51
C THR A 52 6.34 9.15 -2.78
N ASN A 53 7.22 9.65 -1.90
CA ASN A 53 7.02 10.96 -1.26
C ASN A 53 6.90 12.08 -2.30
N ALA A 54 7.71 12.08 -3.37
CA ALA A 54 7.65 13.08 -4.43
C ALA A 54 6.30 13.07 -5.17
N GLU A 55 5.80 11.89 -5.55
CA GLU A 55 4.50 11.75 -6.21
C GLU A 55 3.34 12.19 -5.32
N PHE A 56 3.43 11.88 -4.02
CA PHE A 56 2.39 12.31 -3.07
C PHE A 56 2.48 13.80 -2.77
N LEU A 57 3.67 14.41 -2.82
CA LEU A 57 3.85 15.85 -2.70
C LEU A 57 3.21 16.60 -3.87
N GLU A 58 3.36 16.10 -5.10
CA GLU A 58 2.64 16.65 -6.26
C GLU A 58 1.12 16.59 -6.07
N PHE A 59 0.62 15.47 -5.53
CA PHE A 59 -0.81 15.31 -5.23
C PHE A 59 -1.30 16.33 -4.20
N VAL A 60 -0.64 16.52 -3.06
CA VAL A 60 -1.09 17.48 -2.04
C VAL A 60 -0.95 18.93 -2.49
N ASN A 61 -0.05 19.24 -3.41
CA ASN A 61 0.04 20.57 -4.03
C ASN A 61 -1.17 20.90 -4.92
N LEU A 62 -1.79 19.88 -5.52
CA LEU A 62 -3.01 20.01 -6.33
C LEU A 62 -4.29 19.85 -5.50
N HIS A 63 -4.21 19.15 -4.38
CA HIS A 63 -5.31 18.75 -3.50
C HIS A 63 -4.99 19.11 -2.06
N SER A 64 -4.97 20.41 -1.77
CA SER A 64 -4.49 20.98 -0.50
C SER A 64 -5.25 20.48 0.73
N GLU A 65 -6.49 20.01 0.57
CA GLU A 65 -7.30 19.39 1.61
C GLU A 65 -6.65 18.11 2.19
N TRP A 66 -5.72 17.48 1.45
CA TRP A 66 -4.93 16.34 1.88
C TRP A 66 -3.53 16.72 2.36
N SER A 67 -3.23 17.99 2.54
CA SER A 67 -1.95 18.42 3.10
C SER A 67 -1.88 18.13 4.61
N LYS A 68 -0.66 18.07 5.14
CA LYS A 68 -0.38 17.78 6.56
C LYS A 68 -1.15 18.69 7.53
N SER A 69 -1.36 19.96 7.16
CA SER A 69 -2.03 20.95 8.02
C SER A 69 -3.54 21.04 7.80
N ALA A 70 -4.06 20.55 6.67
CA ALA A 70 -5.46 20.74 6.28
C ALA A 70 -6.31 19.46 6.39
N VAL A 71 -5.69 18.28 6.46
CA VAL A 71 -6.41 17.02 6.56
C VAL A 71 -7.31 17.00 7.80
N SER A 72 -8.58 16.65 7.60
CA SER A 72 -9.52 16.56 8.72
C SER A 72 -9.17 15.41 9.67
N PRO A 73 -9.29 15.59 11.01
CA PRO A 73 -9.04 14.54 12.01
C PRO A 73 -9.97 13.31 11.88
N ILE A 74 -11.08 13.42 11.14
CA ILE A 74 -11.92 12.24 10.84
C ILE A 74 -11.29 11.34 9.78
N PHE A 75 -10.40 11.89 8.95
CA PHE A 75 -9.74 11.19 7.84
C PHE A 75 -8.31 10.74 8.16
N ALA A 76 -7.63 11.35 9.12
CA ALA A 76 -6.27 10.97 9.48
C ALA A 76 -5.98 11.25 10.96
N GLU A 77 -5.05 10.51 11.53
CA GLU A 77 -4.51 10.74 12.88
C GLU A 77 -3.44 11.84 12.87
N THR A 78 -3.00 12.25 14.07
CA THR A 78 -2.04 13.35 14.27
C THR A 78 -0.67 13.10 13.63
N ASP A 79 -0.29 11.82 13.44
CA ASP A 79 0.97 11.44 12.81
C ASP A 79 0.92 11.44 11.28
N TYR A 80 -0.12 12.01 10.67
CA TYR A 80 -0.24 12.14 9.22
C TYR A 80 0.92 12.92 8.62
N LEU A 81 1.60 12.34 7.63
CA LEU A 81 2.81 12.88 6.99
C LEU A 81 3.87 13.33 8.01
N ARG A 82 4.05 12.55 9.09
CA ARG A 82 4.92 12.92 10.22
C ARG A 82 6.36 13.24 9.80
N ARG A 83 6.88 12.55 8.79
CA ARG A 83 8.26 12.72 8.28
C ARG A 83 8.44 13.98 7.44
N TRP A 84 7.37 14.71 7.11
CA TRP A 84 7.43 15.96 6.35
C TRP A 84 7.60 17.15 7.29
N ILE A 85 8.44 18.13 6.91
CA ILE A 85 8.69 19.35 7.71
C ILE A 85 7.44 20.22 7.69
N SER A 86 6.87 20.48 6.52
CA SER A 86 5.70 21.35 6.33
C SER A 86 4.66 20.69 5.40
N PRO A 87 3.51 21.32 5.17
CA PRO A 87 2.50 20.81 4.24
C PRO A 87 3.01 20.55 2.81
N THR A 88 4.05 21.26 2.39
CA THR A 88 4.60 21.23 1.02
C THR A 88 6.10 20.97 0.97
N GLU A 89 6.69 20.44 2.06
CA GLU A 89 8.13 20.22 2.15
C GLU A 89 8.44 18.88 2.81
N LEU A 90 9.21 18.05 2.12
CA LEU A 90 9.68 16.78 2.63
C LEU A 90 10.72 17.00 3.73
N GLY A 91 10.67 16.16 4.76
CA GLY A 91 11.72 16.14 5.80
C GLY A 91 12.93 15.32 5.37
N PRO A 92 14.04 15.39 6.13
CA PRO A 92 15.26 14.64 5.85
C PRO A 92 15.03 13.11 5.84
N ASP A 93 14.04 12.64 6.60
CA ASP A 93 13.68 11.21 6.68
C ASP A 93 12.62 10.80 5.65
N ALA A 94 12.18 11.72 4.80
CA ALA A 94 11.23 11.50 3.73
C ALA A 94 11.92 11.64 2.35
N LEU A 95 12.75 10.68 1.98
CA LEU A 95 13.44 10.73 0.68
C LEU A 95 12.42 10.89 -0.45
N PRO A 96 12.68 11.74 -1.48
CA PRO A 96 11.75 11.96 -2.58
C PRO A 96 11.33 10.66 -3.30
N ASP A 97 12.26 9.73 -3.48
CA ASP A 97 12.07 8.41 -4.11
C ASP A 97 11.80 7.27 -3.11
N GLY A 98 11.74 7.60 -1.81
CA GLY A 98 11.27 6.69 -0.77
C GLY A 98 9.73 6.60 -0.77
N PRO A 99 9.15 5.52 -0.20
CA PRO A 99 7.70 5.37 -0.14
C PRO A 99 7.06 6.41 0.77
N VAL A 100 5.92 6.96 0.36
CA VAL A 100 5.11 7.76 1.27
C VAL A 100 4.49 6.85 2.32
N VAL A 101 4.67 7.21 3.58
CA VAL A 101 4.10 6.52 4.73
C VAL A 101 3.45 7.52 5.69
N ASN A 102 2.89 7.06 6.79
CA ASN A 102 2.05 7.90 7.65
C ASN A 102 0.89 8.54 6.88
N VAL A 103 0.31 7.81 5.94
CA VAL A 103 -0.88 8.20 5.17
C VAL A 103 -2.06 7.33 5.56
N SER A 104 -3.24 7.94 5.65
CA SER A 104 -4.46 7.21 5.95
C SER A 104 -5.00 6.49 4.69
N TRP A 105 -5.88 5.53 4.89
CA TRP A 105 -6.60 4.88 3.80
C TRP A 105 -7.38 5.88 2.94
N PHE A 106 -7.98 6.90 3.58
CA PHE A 106 -8.72 7.94 2.87
C PHE A 106 -7.83 8.74 1.93
N ALA A 107 -6.66 9.17 2.39
CA ALA A 107 -5.71 9.90 1.57
C ALA A 107 -5.12 9.03 0.45
N ALA A 108 -4.78 7.78 0.73
CA ALA A 108 -4.30 6.81 -0.25
C ALA A 108 -5.36 6.57 -1.35
N LYS A 109 -6.64 6.38 -0.95
CA LYS A 109 -7.75 6.22 -1.89
C LYS A 109 -7.97 7.48 -2.75
N ALA A 110 -7.90 8.68 -2.14
CA ALA A 110 -8.06 9.95 -2.85
C ALA A 110 -6.94 10.15 -3.88
N TYR A 111 -5.69 9.83 -3.52
CA TYR A 111 -4.56 9.85 -4.44
C TYR A 111 -4.80 8.96 -5.66
N CYS A 112 -5.12 7.67 -5.45
CA CYS A 112 -5.38 6.77 -6.56
C CYS A 112 -6.55 7.26 -7.43
N ALA A 113 -7.63 7.77 -6.83
CA ALA A 113 -8.78 8.30 -7.55
C ALA A 113 -8.42 9.53 -8.41
N SER A 114 -7.54 10.42 -7.94
CA SER A 114 -7.07 11.57 -8.71
C SER A 114 -6.30 11.20 -9.99
N LYS A 115 -5.76 9.97 -10.02
CA LYS A 115 -5.07 9.38 -11.19
C LYS A 115 -6.01 8.51 -12.06
N GLY A 116 -7.32 8.46 -11.78
CA GLY A 116 -8.27 7.56 -12.43
C GLY A 116 -8.04 6.09 -12.10
N MET A 117 -7.50 5.81 -10.92
CA MET A 117 -7.10 4.50 -10.41
C MET A 117 -7.79 4.23 -9.06
N ARG A 118 -7.49 3.10 -8.45
CA ARG A 118 -7.97 2.70 -7.11
C ARG A 118 -6.90 1.95 -6.33
N LEU A 119 -7.13 1.76 -5.05
CA LEU A 119 -6.34 0.80 -4.26
C LEU A 119 -6.62 -0.63 -4.75
N PRO A 120 -5.64 -1.55 -4.70
CA PRO A 120 -5.88 -2.96 -4.95
C PRO A 120 -6.81 -3.56 -3.88
N THR A 121 -7.64 -4.51 -4.25
CA THR A 121 -8.31 -5.35 -3.26
C THR A 121 -7.30 -6.28 -2.57
N VAL A 122 -7.67 -6.83 -1.40
CA VAL A 122 -6.85 -7.85 -0.71
C VAL A 122 -6.56 -9.02 -1.65
N ASN A 123 -7.56 -9.48 -2.40
CA ASN A 123 -7.39 -10.61 -3.32
C ASN A 123 -6.44 -10.28 -4.49
N GLU A 124 -6.49 -9.08 -5.06
CA GLU A 124 -5.56 -8.64 -6.11
C GLU A 124 -4.14 -8.53 -5.56
N TRP A 125 -3.99 -7.92 -4.38
CA TRP A 125 -2.70 -7.78 -3.73
C TRP A 125 -2.08 -9.15 -3.40
N GLU A 126 -2.81 -10.05 -2.75
CA GLU A 126 -2.34 -11.40 -2.39
C GLU A 126 -2.09 -12.27 -3.64
N TYR A 127 -2.89 -12.11 -4.70
CA TYR A 127 -2.65 -12.79 -5.98
C TYR A 127 -1.28 -12.42 -6.58
N VAL A 128 -0.92 -11.14 -6.55
CA VAL A 128 0.41 -10.66 -6.99
C VAL A 128 1.49 -11.12 -6.02
N ALA A 129 1.23 -11.04 -4.72
CA ALA A 129 2.14 -11.42 -3.65
C ALA A 129 2.50 -12.92 -3.64
N SER A 130 1.62 -13.76 -4.20
CA SER A 130 1.88 -15.20 -4.35
C SER A 130 2.88 -15.54 -5.47
N ARG A 131 3.29 -14.56 -6.28
CA ARG A 131 4.23 -14.79 -7.38
C ARG A 131 5.67 -14.91 -6.86
N PRO A 132 6.47 -15.82 -7.44
CA PRO A 132 7.83 -16.03 -6.98
C PRO A 132 8.70 -14.79 -7.20
N ILE A 133 9.64 -14.60 -6.29
CA ILE A 133 10.76 -13.68 -6.45
C ILE A 133 11.93 -14.49 -7.03
N PRO A 134 12.42 -14.19 -8.23
CA PRO A 134 13.55 -14.93 -8.81
C PRO A 134 14.76 -14.93 -7.87
N GLY A 135 15.26 -16.11 -7.54
CA GLY A 135 16.45 -16.25 -6.70
C GLY A 135 16.23 -16.07 -5.18
N ALA A 136 14.99 -15.91 -4.71
CA ALA A 136 14.70 -15.73 -3.30
C ALA A 136 13.46 -16.52 -2.84
N ASP A 137 13.48 -16.97 -1.59
CA ASP A 137 12.28 -17.50 -0.91
C ASP A 137 11.46 -16.32 -0.39
N VAL A 138 10.25 -16.13 -0.94
CA VAL A 138 9.34 -15.05 -0.57
C VAL A 138 9.03 -15.06 0.92
N ARG A 139 8.84 -16.23 1.52
CA ARG A 139 8.55 -16.36 2.96
C ARG A 139 9.71 -15.88 3.82
N LYS A 140 10.93 -16.27 3.43
CA LYS A 140 12.14 -15.83 4.13
C LYS A 140 12.29 -14.30 4.04
N VAL A 141 12.11 -13.71 2.86
CA VAL A 141 12.15 -12.25 2.65
C VAL A 141 11.16 -11.52 3.58
N ILE A 142 9.94 -12.03 3.70
CA ILE A 142 8.91 -11.42 4.55
C ILE A 142 9.27 -11.56 6.03
N LEU A 143 9.69 -12.75 6.47
CA LEU A 143 9.98 -13.02 7.89
C LEU A 143 11.24 -12.28 8.35
N ASP A 144 12.27 -12.20 7.52
CA ASP A 144 13.47 -11.40 7.79
C ASP A 144 13.07 -9.93 7.97
N TRP A 145 12.26 -9.38 7.07
CA TRP A 145 11.78 -8.00 7.19
C TRP A 145 10.95 -7.76 8.45
N TYR A 146 10.10 -8.72 8.86
CA TYR A 146 9.32 -8.58 10.09
C TYR A 146 10.17 -8.64 11.36
N SER A 147 11.34 -9.26 11.31
CA SER A 147 12.26 -9.37 12.46
C SER A 147 13.07 -8.09 12.70
N GLU A 148 13.12 -7.21 11.71
CA GLU A 148 13.91 -5.99 11.78
C GLU A 148 13.05 -4.76 12.16
N PRO A 149 13.55 -3.85 12.99
CA PRO A 149 12.88 -2.59 13.26
C PRO A 149 12.70 -1.77 11.98
N THR A 150 11.59 -1.04 11.87
CA THR A 150 11.40 -0.08 10.78
C THR A 150 12.46 1.01 10.85
N PRO A 151 13.27 1.25 9.81
CA PRO A 151 14.28 2.29 9.84
C PRO A 151 13.66 3.70 9.83
N ASP A 152 14.35 4.65 10.42
CA ASP A 152 13.93 6.05 10.42
C ASP A 152 13.85 6.62 9.01
N VAL A 153 14.80 6.28 8.14
CA VAL A 153 14.81 6.64 6.73
C VAL A 153 14.49 5.39 5.90
N LEU A 154 13.35 5.39 5.21
CA LEU A 154 13.00 4.32 4.31
C LEU A 154 13.76 4.45 2.99
N PRO A 155 14.35 3.36 2.46
CA PRO A 155 15.10 3.41 1.23
C PRO A 155 14.18 3.64 0.01
N SER A 156 14.80 3.87 -1.17
CA SER A 156 14.09 4.03 -2.44
C SER A 156 13.10 2.89 -2.70
N VAL A 157 11.94 3.23 -3.26
CA VAL A 157 10.92 2.23 -3.67
C VAL A 157 11.44 1.21 -4.69
N LYS A 158 12.59 1.49 -5.31
CA LYS A 158 13.24 0.61 -6.31
C LYS A 158 14.30 -0.31 -5.71
N SER A 159 14.62 -0.16 -4.43
CA SER A 159 15.70 -0.92 -3.77
C SER A 159 15.33 -2.36 -3.41
N GLY A 160 14.03 -2.67 -3.38
CA GLY A 160 13.53 -3.98 -2.94
C GLY A 160 13.53 -5.04 -4.04
N TYR A 161 13.04 -6.20 -3.68
CA TYR A 161 12.95 -7.36 -4.58
C TYR A 161 11.96 -7.11 -5.72
N LYS A 162 12.31 -7.63 -6.91
CA LYS A 162 11.44 -7.64 -8.08
C LYS A 162 10.83 -9.02 -8.26
N SER A 163 9.51 -9.10 -8.27
CA SER A 163 8.76 -10.34 -8.52
C SER A 163 8.81 -10.75 -10.00
N SER A 164 8.45 -11.99 -10.31
CA SER A 164 8.44 -12.53 -11.67
C SER A 164 7.52 -11.78 -12.64
N ASN A 165 6.50 -11.09 -12.14
CA ASN A 165 5.59 -10.24 -12.92
C ASN A 165 6.02 -8.76 -12.96
N GLY A 166 7.22 -8.43 -12.50
CA GLY A 166 7.81 -7.10 -12.64
C GLY A 166 7.50 -6.12 -11.52
N ILE A 167 6.71 -6.50 -10.52
CA ILE A 167 6.42 -5.66 -9.35
C ILE A 167 7.63 -5.59 -8.43
N ILE A 168 7.96 -4.39 -7.95
CA ILE A 168 9.12 -4.12 -7.09
C ILE A 168 8.63 -3.76 -5.69
N SER A 169 9.37 -4.18 -4.66
CA SER A 169 9.14 -3.83 -3.25
C SER A 169 7.74 -4.15 -2.74
N LEU A 170 7.09 -5.20 -3.29
CA LEU A 170 5.80 -5.66 -2.77
C LEU A 170 5.96 -6.28 -1.36
N HIS A 171 7.12 -6.87 -1.11
CA HIS A 171 7.54 -7.39 0.18
C HIS A 171 8.86 -6.74 0.60
N GLY A 172 9.07 -6.59 1.90
CA GLY A 172 10.37 -6.20 2.44
C GLY A 172 10.65 -4.70 2.52
N LEU A 173 9.66 -3.83 2.23
CA LEU A 173 9.84 -2.38 2.33
C LEU A 173 8.81 -1.73 3.28
N ILE A 174 7.54 -1.79 2.93
CA ILE A 174 6.43 -1.25 3.71
C ILE A 174 5.21 -2.17 3.67
N TRP A 175 4.29 -1.97 4.59
CA TRP A 175 2.93 -2.44 4.48
C TRP A 175 2.16 -1.59 3.47
N GLU A 176 1.12 -2.16 2.85
CA GLU A 176 0.34 -1.43 1.85
C GLU A 176 -1.16 -1.49 2.14
N TRP A 177 -1.81 -0.32 2.03
CA TRP A 177 -3.25 -0.21 2.06
C TRP A 177 -3.90 -0.98 0.91
N THR A 178 -4.98 -1.68 1.22
CA THR A 178 -5.88 -2.29 0.23
C THR A 178 -7.28 -1.69 0.33
N LEU A 179 -8.06 -1.78 -0.73
CA LEU A 179 -9.39 -1.18 -0.82
C LEU A 179 -10.33 -1.70 0.26
N ASP A 180 -10.24 -2.99 0.54
CA ASP A 180 -11.10 -3.77 1.43
C ASP A 180 -10.29 -4.38 2.60
N PHE A 181 -9.33 -3.61 3.14
CA PHE A 181 -8.39 -4.07 4.19
C PHE A 181 -9.08 -4.71 5.40
N ASN A 182 -10.32 -4.31 5.70
CA ASN A 182 -11.12 -4.79 6.81
C ASN A 182 -12.14 -5.88 6.40
N SER A 183 -12.05 -6.43 5.19
CA SER A 183 -13.02 -7.43 4.68
C SER A 183 -13.08 -8.70 5.53
N ALA A 184 -12.00 -9.03 6.24
CA ALA A 184 -11.96 -10.14 7.18
C ALA A 184 -12.94 -9.99 8.35
N MET A 185 -13.31 -8.76 8.71
CA MET A 185 -14.24 -8.47 9.80
C MET A 185 -15.71 -8.41 9.35
N VAL A 186 -15.99 -8.43 8.05
CA VAL A 186 -17.34 -8.18 7.48
C VAL A 186 -18.01 -9.46 6.98
N THR A 187 -17.35 -10.61 7.03
CA THR A 187 -17.99 -11.88 6.70
C THR A 187 -19.10 -12.17 7.72
N GLY A 188 -20.33 -12.46 7.21
CA GLY A 188 -21.57 -12.49 7.98
C GLY A 188 -21.61 -13.39 9.23
N GLU A 189 -20.59 -14.18 9.48
CA GLU A 189 -20.40 -14.97 10.70
C GLU A 189 -19.99 -14.13 11.91
N SER A 190 -19.44 -12.92 11.70
CA SER A 190 -19.04 -12.05 12.81
C SER A 190 -20.20 -11.43 13.59
N ARG A 191 -21.44 -11.54 13.09
CA ARG A 191 -22.65 -11.08 13.81
C ARG A 191 -23.30 -12.14 14.69
N ALA A 192 -22.94 -13.40 14.54
CA ALA A 192 -23.62 -14.52 15.20
C ALA A 192 -22.91 -15.03 16.44
N ASP A 193 -21.60 -14.76 16.60
CA ASP A 193 -20.86 -15.32 17.72
C ASP A 193 -19.68 -14.42 18.11
N GLY A 194 -19.66 -13.94 19.37
CA GLY A 194 -18.56 -13.18 19.98
C GLY A 194 -17.24 -13.95 20.11
N SER A 195 -17.11 -15.08 19.41
CA SER A 195 -15.91 -15.94 19.40
C SER A 195 -14.82 -15.45 18.44
N LEU A 196 -15.18 -14.63 17.42
CA LEU A 196 -14.21 -14.13 16.43
C LEU A 196 -13.20 -13.16 17.04
N ASP A 197 -13.62 -12.26 17.92
CA ASP A 197 -12.71 -11.36 18.63
C ASP A 197 -11.69 -12.13 19.49
N LYS A 198 -12.09 -13.24 20.11
CA LYS A 198 -11.19 -14.11 20.87
C LYS A 198 -10.25 -14.91 19.97
N SER A 199 -10.68 -15.30 18.78
CA SER A 199 -9.86 -16.09 17.85
C SER A 199 -8.76 -15.26 17.20
N PHE A 200 -8.96 -13.95 16.97
CA PHE A 200 -7.95 -13.05 16.42
C PHE A 200 -6.85 -12.71 17.42
N PHE A 201 -7.18 -12.58 18.71
CA PHE A 201 -6.20 -12.20 19.73
C PHE A 201 -5.44 -13.39 20.34
N CYS A 202 -5.91 -14.62 20.18
CA CYS A 202 -5.35 -15.81 20.87
C CYS A 202 -4.69 -16.83 19.93
N GLY A 203 -4.15 -16.44 18.77
CA GLY A 203 -3.47 -17.38 17.86
C GLY A 203 -4.39 -18.28 17.05
N ALA A 204 -5.72 -18.17 17.20
CA ALA A 204 -6.69 -18.95 16.43
C ALA A 204 -6.82 -18.50 14.96
N GLY A 205 -6.28 -17.34 14.57
CA GLY A 205 -6.13 -16.96 13.16
C GLY A 205 -5.34 -17.98 12.34
N SER A 206 -4.39 -18.69 12.97
CA SER A 206 -3.68 -19.80 12.32
C SER A 206 -4.56 -21.03 12.10
N ALA A 207 -5.66 -21.20 12.83
CA ALA A 207 -6.56 -22.35 12.68
C ALA A 207 -7.34 -22.34 11.36
N ASN A 208 -7.58 -21.16 10.78
CA ASN A 208 -8.31 -20.96 9.53
C ASN A 208 -7.41 -20.81 8.29
N ALA A 209 -6.07 -20.88 8.46
CA ALA A 209 -5.15 -20.86 7.35
C ALA A 209 -5.32 -22.07 6.43
N ALA A 210 -5.30 -21.88 5.13
CA ALA A 210 -5.27 -22.98 4.17
C ALA A 210 -3.97 -23.79 4.29
N ASP A 211 -2.87 -23.09 4.59
CA ASP A 211 -1.58 -23.65 4.96
C ASP A 211 -1.11 -23.03 6.29
N LYS A 212 -1.16 -23.81 7.36
CA LYS A 212 -0.74 -23.36 8.70
C LYS A 212 0.77 -23.10 8.80
N SER A 213 1.55 -23.56 7.82
CA SER A 213 2.98 -23.29 7.75
C SER A 213 3.31 -21.90 7.22
N ASP A 214 2.36 -21.20 6.59
CA ASP A 214 2.58 -19.85 6.05
C ASP A 214 2.33 -18.77 7.10
N TYR A 215 3.25 -18.65 8.02
CA TYR A 215 3.20 -17.64 9.07
C TYR A 215 3.28 -16.21 8.53
N ALA A 216 3.94 -16.00 7.38
CA ALA A 216 4.03 -14.68 6.75
C ALA A 216 2.65 -14.18 6.28
N ALA A 217 1.83 -15.05 5.70
CA ALA A 217 0.45 -14.69 5.32
C ALA A 217 -0.43 -14.42 6.55
N PHE A 218 -0.24 -15.20 7.62
CA PHE A 218 -0.91 -14.96 8.90
C PHE A 218 -0.62 -13.56 9.45
N LEU A 219 0.66 -13.15 9.46
CA LEU A 219 1.04 -11.82 9.94
C LEU A 219 0.42 -10.69 9.10
N ARG A 220 0.39 -10.83 7.77
CA ARG A 220 -0.28 -9.84 6.90
C ARG A 220 -1.78 -9.74 7.18
N PHE A 221 -2.43 -10.88 7.34
CA PHE A 221 -3.85 -10.91 7.68
C PHE A 221 -4.13 -10.24 9.02
N GLY A 222 -3.37 -10.60 10.07
CA GLY A 222 -3.49 -10.02 11.40
C GLY A 222 -3.26 -8.51 11.40
N PHE A 223 -2.22 -8.03 10.70
CA PHE A 223 -1.95 -6.62 10.56
C PHE A 223 -3.11 -5.87 9.89
N ARG A 224 -3.59 -6.31 8.73
CA ARG A 224 -4.74 -5.69 8.05
C ARG A 224 -5.98 -5.64 8.91
N SER A 225 -6.26 -6.73 9.66
CA SER A 225 -7.42 -6.81 10.55
C SER A 225 -7.37 -5.83 11.73
N SER A 226 -6.18 -5.37 12.12
CA SER A 226 -5.99 -4.39 13.20
C SER A 226 -6.14 -2.94 12.75
N LEU A 227 -6.16 -2.67 11.44
CA LEU A 227 -6.16 -1.32 10.90
C LEU A 227 -7.54 -0.64 11.00
N LYS A 228 -7.50 0.68 11.23
CA LYS A 228 -8.64 1.58 11.02
C LYS A 228 -8.30 2.54 9.89
N ALA A 229 -9.30 2.94 9.11
CA ALA A 229 -9.09 3.77 7.90
C ALA A 229 -8.32 5.08 8.13
N LYS A 230 -8.38 5.66 9.33
CA LYS A 230 -7.68 6.89 9.70
C LYS A 230 -6.25 6.69 10.22
N TYR A 231 -5.81 5.44 10.46
CA TYR A 231 -4.48 5.15 11.00
C TYR A 231 -3.36 5.66 10.07
N THR A 232 -2.29 6.13 10.69
CA THR A 232 -1.11 6.72 10.03
C THR A 232 0.16 6.09 10.57
N VAL A 233 0.41 4.84 10.16
CA VAL A 233 1.54 4.03 10.64
C VAL A 233 2.82 4.37 9.87
N ASN A 234 3.96 4.36 10.56
CA ASN A 234 5.26 4.82 10.04
C ASN A 234 5.90 3.94 8.97
N ASN A 235 5.32 2.78 8.68
CA ASN A 235 5.73 1.86 7.61
C ASN A 235 4.52 1.35 6.80
N LEU A 236 3.44 2.12 6.75
CA LEU A 236 2.24 1.81 5.99
C LEU A 236 2.03 2.88 4.92
N GLY A 237 2.14 2.49 3.67
CA GLY A 237 1.90 3.29 2.47
C GLY A 237 0.93 2.58 1.54
N PHE A 238 1.09 2.74 0.22
CA PHE A 238 0.18 2.14 -0.76
C PHE A 238 0.75 2.16 -2.18
N ARG A 239 0.10 1.44 -3.08
CA ARG A 239 0.21 1.55 -4.55
C ARG A 239 -1.18 1.51 -5.16
N CYS A 240 -1.30 1.92 -6.43
CA CYS A 240 -2.58 1.95 -7.12
C CYS A 240 -2.68 0.86 -8.18
N VAL A 241 -3.95 0.57 -8.57
CA VAL A 241 -4.31 -0.34 -9.66
C VAL A 241 -5.39 0.29 -10.55
N LYS A 242 -5.47 -0.19 -11.79
CA LYS A 242 -6.47 0.23 -12.77
C LYS A 242 -7.18 -0.95 -13.39
#